data_9bca0ef1db7fd229520873dbdc2ad4f5
#
_entry.id   9bca0ef1db7fd229520873dbdc2ad4f5
#
_cell.length_a   1.000
_cell.length_b   1.000
_cell.length_c   1.000
_cell.angle_alpha   90.00
_cell.angle_beta   90.00
_cell.angle_gamma   90.00
#
_symmetry.space_group_name_H-M   'P 1'
#
loop_
_entity.id
_entity.type
_entity.pdbx_description
1 polymer ?
#
loop_
_entity_poly.entity_id
_entity_poly.type
_entity_poly.pdbx_seq_one_letter_code
_entity_poly.pdbx_strand_id
1 'polypeptide(L)'
;SGLDPYTSILIDRLISELTKEFNMTTVVNTHDMNSILEIGDKIGFIYKGEMLWQGDRHTILDTDCKELRDFVCANTLARNIIEGKGR
;
A
#
# COMPACT_ATOMS: atom_id res chain seq x y z
N SER A 1 3.43 -12.00 0.69
CA SER A 1 2.06 -12.30 0.88
C SER A 1 1.91 -13.67 1.51
N GLY A 2 0.69 -14.10 1.81
CA GLY A 2 0.47 -15.32 2.57
C GLY A 2 0.21 -15.05 4.03
N LEU A 3 0.38 -13.83 4.47
CA LEU A 3 0.01 -13.46 5.82
C LEU A 3 -1.47 -13.12 5.87
N ASP A 4 -2.11 -13.49 6.98
CA ASP A 4 -3.50 -13.08 7.15
C ASP A 4 -3.56 -11.56 7.44
N PRO A 5 -4.73 -10.95 7.26
CA PRO A 5 -4.83 -9.49 7.42
C PRO A 5 -4.45 -8.99 8.81
N TYR A 6 -4.77 -9.74 9.84
CA TYR A 6 -4.46 -9.33 11.20
C TYR A 6 -2.95 -9.31 11.43
N THR A 7 -2.27 -10.36 11.01
CA THR A 7 -0.82 -10.45 11.16
C THR A 7 -0.12 -9.37 10.34
N SER A 8 -0.63 -9.11 9.13
CA SER A 8 -0.06 -8.05 8.29
C SER A 8 -0.12 -6.70 8.97
N ILE A 9 -1.23 -6.38 9.62
CA ILE A 9 -1.38 -5.11 10.33
C ILE A 9 -0.36 -5.00 11.46
N LEU A 10 -0.17 -6.08 12.21
CA LEU A 10 0.79 -6.08 13.30
C LEU A 10 2.21 -5.86 12.81
N ILE A 11 2.57 -6.52 11.72
CA ILE A 11 3.91 -6.38 11.14
C ILE A 11 4.11 -4.97 10.62
N ASP A 12 3.11 -4.40 9.94
CA ASP A 12 3.22 -3.04 9.43
C ASP A 12 3.44 -2.04 10.56
N ARG A 13 2.73 -2.21 11.67
CA ARG A 13 2.92 -1.33 12.82
C ARG A 13 4.30 -1.48 13.41
N LEU A 14 4.80 -2.69 13.50
CA LEU A 14 6.15 -2.92 14.03
C LEU A 14 7.19 -2.25 13.14
N ILE A 15 7.07 -2.39 11.83
CA ILE A 15 7.99 -1.74 10.90
C ILE A 15 7.97 -0.23 11.11
N SER A 16 6.79 0.35 11.20
CA SER A 16 6.66 1.78 11.37
C SER A 16 7.27 2.25 12.69
N GLU A 17 7.01 1.53 13.77
CA GLU A 17 7.53 1.90 15.08
C GLU A 17 9.04 1.81 15.14
N LEU A 18 9.61 0.74 14.61
CA LEU A 18 11.06 0.58 14.61
C LEU A 18 11.74 1.63 13.74
N THR A 19 11.13 1.94 12.61
CA THR A 19 11.66 2.95 11.70
C THR A 19 11.75 4.31 12.41
N LYS A 20 10.72 4.67 13.13
CA LYS A 20 10.68 5.95 13.84
C LYS A 20 11.62 5.95 15.04
N GLU A 21 11.58 4.89 15.82
CA GLU A 21 12.37 4.82 17.06
C GLU A 21 13.87 4.88 16.78
N PHE A 22 14.32 4.19 15.75
CA PHE A 22 15.74 4.13 15.43
C PHE A 22 16.15 5.07 14.30
N ASN A 23 15.21 5.91 13.86
CA ASN A 23 15.47 6.90 12.81
C ASN A 23 16.08 6.24 11.55
N MET A 24 15.46 5.14 11.15
CA MET A 24 15.94 4.38 9.99
C MET A 24 15.23 4.77 8.73
N THR A 25 15.84 4.43 7.60
CA THR A 25 15.18 4.47 6.30
C THR A 25 14.79 3.04 5.95
N THR A 26 13.49 2.81 5.75
CA THR A 26 12.98 1.48 5.48
C THR A 26 12.29 1.44 4.14
N VAL A 27 12.62 0.43 3.32
CA VAL A 27 11.97 0.22 2.03
C VAL A 27 11.12 -1.05 2.13
N VAL A 28 9.84 -0.93 1.81
CA VAL A 28 8.91 -2.05 1.87
C VAL A 28 8.34 -2.27 0.47
N ASN A 29 8.44 -3.49 -0.03
CA ASN A 29 7.88 -3.88 -1.31
C ASN A 29 6.61 -4.67 -1.05
N THR A 30 5.48 -4.14 -1.49
CA THR A 30 4.19 -4.79 -1.23
C THR A 30 3.19 -4.45 -2.32
N HIS A 31 2.19 -5.29 -2.47
CA HIS A 31 1.05 -5.00 -3.34
C HIS A 31 -0.24 -4.84 -2.53
N ASP A 32 -0.12 -4.74 -1.22
CA ASP A 32 -1.27 -4.58 -0.33
C ASP A 32 -1.51 -3.09 -0.07
N MET A 33 -2.64 -2.58 -0.56
CA MET A 33 -2.97 -1.17 -0.39
C MET A 33 -3.08 -0.76 1.08
N ASN A 34 -3.51 -1.68 1.94
CA ASN A 34 -3.60 -1.36 3.37
C ASN A 34 -2.23 -1.05 3.95
N SER A 35 -1.23 -1.87 3.62
CA SER A 35 0.14 -1.61 4.07
C SER A 35 0.66 -0.29 3.51
N ILE A 36 0.41 -0.05 2.23
CA ILE A 36 0.87 1.17 1.58
C ILE A 36 0.30 2.41 2.28
N LEU A 37 -0.99 2.41 2.53
CA LEU A 37 -1.64 3.57 3.14
C LEU A 37 -1.32 3.70 4.64
N GLU A 38 -1.04 2.58 5.30
CA GLU A 38 -0.75 2.60 6.74
C GLU A 38 0.66 3.12 7.04
N ILE A 39 1.65 2.65 6.30
CA ILE A 39 3.04 2.95 6.65
C ILE A 39 3.82 3.68 5.57
N GLY A 40 3.25 3.89 4.40
CA GLY A 40 3.98 4.49 3.29
C GLY A 40 4.11 6.00 3.42
N ASP A 41 5.32 6.48 3.64
CA ASP A 41 5.59 7.92 3.60
C ASP A 41 5.83 8.36 2.16
N LYS A 42 6.67 7.63 1.44
CA LYS A 42 6.90 7.84 0.03
C LYS A 42 6.56 6.57 -0.71
N ILE A 43 5.78 6.69 -1.76
CA ILE A 43 5.24 5.55 -2.48
C ILE A 43 5.68 5.61 -3.92
N GLY A 44 6.17 4.49 -4.44
CA GLY A 44 6.50 4.35 -5.84
C GLY A 44 5.72 3.20 -6.44
N PHE A 45 5.24 3.40 -7.65
CA PHE A 45 4.49 2.36 -8.36
C PHE A 45 5.33 1.84 -9.52
N ILE A 46 5.68 0.57 -9.46
CA ILE A 46 6.48 -0.08 -10.49
C ILE A 46 5.57 -0.97 -11.32
N TYR A 47 5.65 -0.80 -12.63
CA TYR A 47 4.83 -1.55 -13.56
C TYR A 47 5.70 -1.94 -14.75
N LYS A 48 5.74 -3.23 -15.04
CA LYS A 48 6.54 -3.78 -16.15
C LYS A 48 7.99 -3.31 -16.10
N GLY A 49 8.55 -3.27 -14.89
CA GLY A 49 9.95 -2.93 -14.71
C GLY A 49 10.25 -1.45 -14.70
N GLU A 50 9.23 -0.60 -14.73
CA GLU A 50 9.43 0.84 -14.75
C GLU A 50 8.71 1.52 -13.62
N MET A 51 9.31 2.58 -13.11
CA MET A 51 8.69 3.42 -12.08
C MET A 51 7.74 4.38 -12.78
N LEU A 52 6.44 4.05 -12.78
CA LEU A 52 5.45 4.86 -13.47
C LEU A 52 4.97 6.04 -12.65
N TRP A 53 5.06 5.95 -11.33
CA TRP A 53 4.48 7.00 -10.48
C TRP A 53 5.22 7.04 -9.16
N GLN A 54 5.36 8.24 -8.61
CA GLN A 54 5.91 8.47 -7.28
C GLN A 54 5.08 9.53 -6.58
N GLY A 55 4.91 9.35 -5.28
CA GLY A 55 4.16 10.30 -4.49
C GLY A 55 4.05 9.84 -3.06
N ASP A 56 2.95 10.19 -2.41
CA ASP A 56 2.72 9.78 -1.04
C ASP A 56 1.27 9.30 -0.90
N ARG A 57 0.90 8.91 0.33
CA ARG A 57 -0.43 8.37 0.55
C ARG A 57 -1.54 9.42 0.38
N HIS A 58 -1.18 10.68 0.42
CA HIS A 58 -2.17 11.75 0.23
C HIS A 58 -2.49 11.96 -1.24
N THR A 59 -1.53 11.71 -2.11
CA THR A 59 -1.69 11.94 -3.54
C THR A 59 -2.02 10.69 -4.33
N ILE A 60 -1.83 9.50 -3.74
CA ILE A 60 -2.02 8.25 -4.47
C ILE A 60 -3.47 8.07 -4.94
N LEU A 61 -4.43 8.56 -4.18
CA LEU A 61 -5.85 8.41 -4.53
C LEU A 61 -6.29 9.39 -5.60
N ASP A 62 -5.49 10.43 -5.83
CA ASP A 62 -5.77 11.45 -6.85
C ASP A 62 -4.85 11.34 -8.05
N THR A 63 -4.19 10.20 -8.21
CA THR A 63 -3.21 10.04 -9.28
C THR A 63 -3.85 10.08 -10.65
N ASP A 64 -3.11 10.62 -11.63
CA ASP A 64 -3.49 10.60 -13.03
C ASP A 64 -2.95 9.38 -13.77
N CYS A 65 -2.13 8.57 -13.09
CA CYS A 65 -1.57 7.37 -13.71
C CYS A 65 -2.64 6.31 -13.83
N LYS A 66 -2.98 5.96 -15.07
CA LYS A 66 -4.07 5.01 -15.34
C LYS A 66 -3.81 3.66 -14.72
N GLU A 67 -2.60 3.14 -14.86
CA GLU A 67 -2.25 1.83 -14.32
C GLU A 67 -2.38 1.81 -12.80
N LEU A 68 -1.95 2.86 -12.15
CA LEU A 68 -2.06 2.93 -10.70
C LEU A 68 -3.52 3.05 -10.26
N ARG A 69 -4.30 3.83 -10.98
CA ARG A 69 -5.74 3.97 -10.68
C ARG A 69 -6.45 2.63 -10.81
N ASP A 70 -6.11 1.86 -11.84
CA ASP A 70 -6.68 0.54 -12.02
C ASP A 70 -6.31 -0.38 -10.86
N PHE A 71 -5.06 -0.31 -10.42
CA PHE A 71 -4.59 -1.12 -9.30
C PHE A 71 -5.34 -0.76 -8.00
N VAL A 72 -5.48 0.52 -7.73
CA VAL A 72 -6.17 0.99 -6.53
C VAL A 72 -7.65 0.56 -6.58
N CYS A 73 -8.28 0.71 -7.74
CA CYS A 73 -9.67 0.36 -7.90
C CYS A 73 -9.90 -1.13 -7.70
N ALA A 74 -9.03 -1.94 -8.26
CA ALA A 74 -9.15 -3.40 -8.12
C ALA A 74 -9.01 -3.83 -6.68
N ASN A 75 -8.08 -3.23 -5.95
CA ASN A 75 -7.90 -3.53 -4.53
C ASN A 75 -9.13 -3.16 -3.71
N THR A 76 -9.71 -2.01 -4.01
CA THR A 76 -10.92 -1.56 -3.29
C THR A 76 -12.08 -2.50 -3.54
N LEU A 77 -12.28 -2.90 -4.80
CA LEU A 77 -13.37 -3.83 -5.15
C LEU A 77 -13.18 -5.18 -4.47
N ALA A 78 -11.99 -5.72 -4.54
CA ALA A 78 -11.71 -7.02 -3.93
C ALA A 78 -11.95 -6.97 -2.43
N ARG A 79 -11.53 -5.90 -1.80
CA ARG A 79 -11.71 -5.75 -0.37
C ARG A 79 -13.19 -5.67 0.01
N ASN A 80 -13.96 -4.92 -0.75
CA ASN A 80 -15.39 -4.81 -0.48
C ASN A 80 -16.09 -6.14 -0.62
N ILE A 81 -15.73 -6.92 -1.61
CA ILE A 81 -16.31 -8.25 -1.81
C ILE A 81 -15.96 -9.17 -0.65
N ILE A 82 -14.70 -9.18 -0.26
CA ILE A 82 -14.22 -10.05 0.82
C ILE A 82 -14.89 -9.71 2.14
N GLU A 83 -15.09 -8.43 2.40
CA GLU A 83 -15.69 -7.98 3.65
C GLU A 83 -17.22 -8.06 3.65
N GLY A 84 -17.80 -8.52 2.55
CA GLY A 84 -19.23 -8.63 2.46
C GLY A 84 -19.95 -7.31 2.31
N LYS A 85 -19.26 -6.30 1.83
CA LYS A 85 -19.82 -4.96 1.65
C LYS A 85 -20.09 -4.65 0.20
N GLY A 86 -20.21 -5.65 -0.62
CA GLY A 86 -20.42 -5.48 -2.04
C GLY A 86 -21.87 -5.14 -2.37
N ARG A 87 -22.29 -4.07 -1.87
CA ARG A 87 -23.65 -3.61 -2.17
C ARG A 87 -23.69 -2.77 -3.41
#